data_ace9492391bb3c96fae5ed1eadb22015
#
_entry.id   ace9492391bb3c96fae5ed1eadb22015
#
_cell.length_a   1.000
_cell.length_b   1.000
_cell.length_c   1.000
_cell.angle_alpha   90.00
_cell.angle_beta   90.00
_cell.angle_gamma   90.00
#
_symmetry.space_group_name_H-M   'P 1'
#
loop_
_entity.id
_entity.type
_entity.pdbx_description
1 polymer ?
#
loop_
_entity_poly.entity_id
_entity_poly.type
_entity_poly.pdbx_seq_one_letter_code
_entity_poly.pdbx_strand_id
1 'polypeptide(L)'
;MYSYEERLSNFDKARGIIGHECMNELIVDRLLTILGIPHLAYQLIHADVTVDGKTHEVYLCASEDFKAKSETKIALDAYKELEALPDESALEFCTRMGWEDYIYQMLVVDYLILNQDRHGANIEVLRNSRKKTVRLAPLFAHGLSLLRSCPDDAAAAGF
;
A
#
# COMPACT_ATOMS: atom_id res chain seq x y z
N MET A 1 -0.77 -14.08 -13.86
CA MET A 1 -1.69 -14.55 -12.79
C MET A 1 -1.79 -13.39 -11.83
N TYR A 2 -2.85 -12.62 -11.94
CA TYR A 2 -3.09 -11.43 -11.13
C TYR A 2 -3.47 -11.90 -9.73
N SER A 3 -2.73 -11.45 -8.70
CA SER A 3 -3.17 -11.68 -7.33
C SER A 3 -4.25 -10.64 -7.02
N TYR A 4 -5.48 -11.07 -6.98
CA TYR A 4 -6.57 -10.30 -6.42
C TYR A 4 -6.36 -10.24 -4.90
N GLU A 5 -5.81 -9.17 -4.37
CA GLU A 5 -6.09 -8.81 -2.99
C GLU A 5 -7.43 -8.09 -2.98
N GLU A 6 -8.45 -8.88 -2.73
CA GLU A 6 -9.81 -8.43 -2.44
C GLU A 6 -9.79 -7.64 -1.13
N ARG A 7 -9.44 -6.36 -1.17
CA ARG A 7 -9.85 -5.44 -0.12
C ARG A 7 -11.14 -4.74 -0.57
N LEU A 8 -12.22 -5.46 -0.56
CA LEU A 8 -13.57 -4.88 -0.53
C LEU A 8 -13.84 -4.23 0.85
N SER A 9 -12.84 -3.53 1.40
CA SER A 9 -12.87 -3.03 2.77
C SER A 9 -13.81 -1.84 2.96
N ASN A 10 -14.39 -1.26 1.90
CA ASN A 10 -15.21 -0.07 2.04
C ASN A 10 -16.46 -0.05 1.18
N PHE A 11 -17.14 -1.17 1.12
CA PHE A 11 -18.54 -1.16 0.80
C PHE A 11 -19.27 -0.60 2.03
N ASP A 12 -19.43 0.71 2.12
CA ASP A 12 -20.39 1.28 3.06
C ASP A 12 -21.79 0.87 2.61
N LYS A 13 -22.26 -0.24 3.16
CA LYS A 13 -23.58 -0.83 2.85
C LYS A 13 -24.73 0.17 3.06
N ALA A 14 -24.50 1.22 3.86
CA ALA A 14 -25.51 2.25 4.16
C ALA A 14 -25.59 3.35 3.11
N ARG A 15 -24.51 3.62 2.37
CA ARG A 15 -24.42 4.76 1.46
C ARG A 15 -24.27 4.39 -0.02
N GLY A 16 -24.00 3.12 -0.34
CA GLY A 16 -23.75 2.69 -1.71
C GLY A 16 -22.52 3.32 -2.37
N ILE A 17 -21.65 3.96 -1.58
CA ILE A 17 -20.45 4.61 -2.06
C ILE A 17 -19.33 3.57 -1.99
N ILE A 18 -18.80 3.22 -3.16
CA ILE A 18 -17.55 2.49 -3.31
C ILE A 18 -16.44 3.49 -3.06
N GLY A 19 -15.52 3.19 -2.15
CA GLY A 19 -14.46 4.11 -1.72
C GLY A 19 -13.60 4.60 -2.88
N HIS A 20 -12.95 5.75 -2.69
CA HIS A 20 -12.07 6.37 -3.69
C HIS A 20 -10.66 5.76 -3.71
N GLU A 21 -10.44 4.63 -3.05
CA GLU A 21 -9.12 4.02 -2.85
C GLU A 21 -8.39 3.74 -4.15
N CYS A 22 -9.09 3.20 -5.15
CA CYS A 22 -8.47 2.94 -6.45
C CYS A 22 -8.03 4.24 -7.15
N MET A 23 -8.77 5.32 -6.99
CA MET A 23 -8.40 6.62 -7.55
C MET A 23 -7.23 7.24 -6.80
N ASN A 24 -7.20 7.12 -5.47
CA ASN A 24 -6.09 7.58 -4.65
C ASN A 24 -4.80 6.83 -4.99
N GLU A 25 -4.85 5.50 -5.17
CA GLU A 25 -3.69 4.73 -5.63
C GLU A 25 -3.16 5.25 -6.97
N LEU A 26 -4.03 5.55 -7.95
CA LEU A 26 -3.61 6.07 -9.25
C LEU A 26 -3.03 7.49 -9.18
N ILE A 27 -3.62 8.37 -8.37
CA ILE A 27 -3.12 9.73 -8.17
C ILE A 27 -1.72 9.67 -7.53
N VAL A 28 -1.56 8.83 -6.50
CA VAL A 28 -0.27 8.68 -5.82
C VAL A 28 0.75 7.99 -6.72
N ASP A 29 0.37 6.97 -7.49
CA ASP A 29 1.23 6.35 -8.52
C ASP A 29 1.79 7.43 -9.47
N ARG A 30 0.94 8.32 -9.96
CA ARG A 30 1.38 9.41 -10.83
C ARG A 30 2.31 10.40 -10.14
N LEU A 31 2.02 10.75 -8.89
CA LEU A 31 2.87 11.61 -8.06
C LEU A 31 4.26 10.98 -7.86
N LEU A 32 4.31 9.71 -7.45
CA LEU A 32 5.57 9.00 -7.21
C LEU A 32 6.38 8.82 -8.50
N THR A 33 5.71 8.60 -9.64
CA THR A 33 6.35 8.60 -10.96
C THR A 33 7.05 9.93 -11.24
N ILE A 34 6.37 11.06 -10.99
CA ILE A 34 6.94 12.41 -11.20
C ILE A 34 8.12 12.67 -10.27
N LEU A 35 8.04 12.20 -9.03
CA LEU A 35 9.10 12.33 -8.03
C LEU A 35 10.26 11.35 -8.23
N GLY A 36 10.14 10.39 -9.14
CA GLY A 36 11.13 9.35 -9.38
C GLY A 36 11.31 8.37 -8.22
N ILE A 37 10.29 8.22 -7.36
CA ILE A 37 10.31 7.32 -6.21
C ILE A 37 9.85 5.92 -6.64
N PRO A 38 10.62 4.86 -6.35
CA PRO A 38 10.21 3.49 -6.66
C PRO A 38 8.92 3.10 -5.95
N HIS A 39 7.91 2.72 -6.71
CA HIS A 39 6.58 2.35 -6.22
C HIS A 39 5.95 1.28 -7.09
N LEU A 40 4.85 0.70 -6.62
CA LEU A 40 4.04 -0.23 -7.38
C LEU A 40 3.17 0.55 -8.37
N ALA A 41 3.30 0.23 -9.66
CA ALA A 41 2.49 0.85 -10.69
C ALA A 41 1.09 0.23 -10.75
N TYR A 42 0.08 1.09 -10.91
CA TYR A 42 -1.32 0.68 -10.96
C TYR A 42 -1.98 0.98 -12.29
N GLN A 43 -2.98 0.17 -12.64
CA GLN A 43 -3.86 0.37 -13.78
C GLN A 43 -5.31 0.39 -13.30
N LEU A 44 -6.11 1.31 -13.84
CA LEU A 44 -7.55 1.33 -13.60
C LEU A 44 -8.22 0.29 -14.49
N ILE A 45 -9.01 -0.58 -13.87
CA ILE A 45 -9.84 -1.56 -14.57
C ILE A 45 -11.30 -1.26 -14.24
N HIS A 46 -12.14 -1.22 -15.27
CA HIS A 46 -13.59 -1.16 -15.14
C HIS A 46 -14.15 -2.56 -15.32
N ALA A 47 -14.86 -3.08 -14.32
CA ALA A 47 -15.32 -4.47 -14.32
C ALA A 47 -16.64 -4.63 -13.55
N ASP A 48 -17.36 -5.69 -13.92
CA ASP A 48 -18.51 -6.17 -13.15
C ASP A 48 -18.04 -7.11 -12.06
N VAL A 49 -18.33 -6.77 -10.80
CA VAL A 49 -18.01 -7.59 -9.62
C VAL A 49 -19.28 -8.07 -8.96
N THR A 50 -19.38 -9.38 -8.73
CA THR A 50 -20.53 -9.98 -8.03
C THR A 50 -20.20 -10.19 -6.56
N VAL A 51 -20.94 -9.51 -5.68
CA VAL A 51 -20.85 -9.63 -4.23
C VAL A 51 -22.22 -10.03 -3.67
N ASP A 52 -22.28 -11.07 -2.87
CA ASP A 52 -23.55 -11.58 -2.28
C ASP A 52 -24.66 -11.82 -3.33
N GLY A 53 -24.29 -12.27 -4.53
CA GLY A 53 -25.21 -12.54 -5.63
C GLY A 53 -25.72 -11.30 -6.37
N LYS A 54 -25.21 -10.11 -6.06
CA LYS A 54 -25.53 -8.86 -6.78
C LYS A 54 -24.30 -8.42 -7.58
N THR A 55 -24.52 -8.08 -8.84
CA THR A 55 -23.48 -7.56 -9.74
C THR A 55 -23.41 -6.05 -9.63
N HIS A 56 -22.21 -5.52 -9.46
CA HIS A 56 -21.90 -4.11 -9.38
C HIS A 56 -20.86 -3.78 -10.44
N GLU A 57 -21.09 -2.73 -11.19
CA GLU A 57 -20.11 -2.15 -12.11
C GLU A 57 -19.19 -1.23 -11.29
N VAL A 58 -17.91 -1.54 -11.26
CA VAL A 58 -16.94 -0.89 -10.36
C VAL A 58 -15.60 -0.60 -11.04
N TYR A 59 -14.88 0.37 -10.51
CA TYR A 59 -13.48 0.60 -10.84
C TYR A 59 -12.59 -0.12 -9.83
N LEU A 60 -11.59 -0.81 -10.35
CA LEU A 60 -10.61 -1.57 -9.58
C LEU A 60 -9.20 -1.09 -9.93
N CYS A 61 -8.31 -1.12 -8.95
CA CYS A 61 -6.88 -1.02 -9.18
C CYS A 61 -6.29 -2.40 -9.42
N ALA A 62 -5.53 -2.53 -10.50
CA ALA A 62 -4.72 -3.71 -10.77
C ALA A 62 -3.25 -3.35 -10.81
N SER A 63 -2.42 -4.21 -10.30
CA SER A 63 -0.96 -4.10 -10.36
C SER A 63 -0.33 -5.44 -10.71
N GLU A 64 0.89 -5.41 -11.23
CA GLU A 64 1.69 -6.63 -11.36
C GLU A 64 2.22 -7.05 -9.98
N ASP A 65 2.42 -8.36 -9.80
CA ASP A 65 3.08 -8.85 -8.59
C ASP A 65 4.56 -8.45 -8.61
N PHE A 66 4.97 -7.59 -7.68
CA PHE A 66 6.35 -7.14 -7.53
C PHE A 66 7.30 -8.22 -7.00
N LYS A 67 6.76 -9.36 -6.58
CA LYS A 67 7.51 -10.49 -6.05
C LYS A 67 8.04 -11.37 -7.18
N ALA A 68 9.34 -11.63 -7.20
CA ALA A 68 9.90 -12.65 -8.08
C ALA A 68 9.48 -14.07 -7.64
N LYS A 69 9.44 -15.03 -8.57
CA LYS A 69 9.04 -16.42 -8.27
C LYS A 69 9.86 -17.09 -7.15
N SER A 70 11.10 -16.64 -6.96
CA SER A 70 12.01 -17.16 -5.92
C SER A 70 11.99 -16.38 -4.61
N GLU A 71 11.13 -15.37 -4.49
CA GLU A 71 10.97 -14.55 -3.30
C GLU A 71 9.73 -14.96 -2.51
N THR A 72 9.77 -14.76 -1.21
CA THR A 72 8.63 -14.82 -0.30
C THR A 72 8.36 -13.44 0.25
N LYS A 73 7.08 -13.10 0.44
CA LYS A 73 6.62 -11.86 1.06
C LYS A 73 6.46 -12.09 2.57
N ILE A 74 6.93 -11.16 3.36
CA ILE A 74 6.79 -11.14 4.82
C ILE A 74 6.51 -9.69 5.21
N ALA A 75 5.47 -9.45 6.01
CA ALA A 75 5.21 -8.11 6.55
C ALA A 75 6.40 -7.62 7.40
N LEU A 76 6.70 -6.32 7.35
CA LEU A 76 7.88 -5.77 8.03
C LEU A 76 7.85 -5.99 9.54
N ASP A 77 6.68 -5.84 10.17
CA ASP A 77 6.50 -6.10 11.60
C ASP A 77 6.80 -7.56 11.96
N ALA A 78 6.26 -8.51 11.21
CA ALA A 78 6.55 -9.94 11.39
C ALA A 78 8.03 -10.27 11.12
N TYR A 79 8.64 -9.63 10.11
CA TYR A 79 10.06 -9.82 9.84
C TYR A 79 10.94 -9.23 10.94
N LYS A 80 10.56 -8.07 11.50
CA LYS A 80 11.23 -7.47 12.66
C LYS A 80 11.17 -8.41 13.87
N GLU A 81 10.03 -9.01 14.17
CA GLU A 81 9.90 -9.98 15.29
C GLU A 81 10.87 -11.16 15.19
N LEU A 82 11.22 -11.57 13.95
CA LEU A 82 12.14 -12.69 13.68
C LEU A 82 13.62 -12.29 13.78
N GLU A 83 13.97 -11.07 13.41
CA GLU A 83 15.37 -10.68 13.12
C GLU A 83 15.86 -9.49 13.97
N ALA A 84 14.99 -8.86 14.77
CA ALA A 84 15.38 -7.72 15.61
C ALA A 84 16.28 -8.15 16.79
N LEU A 85 17.15 -7.23 17.18
CA LEU A 85 17.91 -7.35 18.42
C LEU A 85 17.03 -7.01 19.63
N PRO A 86 17.38 -7.47 20.84
CA PRO A 86 16.66 -7.07 22.05
C PRO A 86 16.55 -5.55 22.16
N ASP A 87 15.36 -5.06 22.47
CA ASP A 87 15.03 -3.64 22.68
C ASP A 87 15.24 -2.73 21.44
N GLU A 88 15.46 -3.30 20.24
CA GLU A 88 15.65 -2.55 19.00
C GLU A 88 14.32 -1.96 18.52
N SER A 89 14.27 -0.64 18.38
CA SER A 89 13.12 0.07 17.81
C SER A 89 12.93 -0.28 16.33
N ALA A 90 11.77 0.05 15.76
CA ALA A 90 11.51 -0.20 14.33
C ALA A 90 12.45 0.59 13.42
N LEU A 91 12.77 1.82 13.78
CA LEU A 91 13.66 2.67 12.98
C LEU A 91 15.12 2.18 13.05
N GLU A 92 15.61 1.82 14.24
CA GLU A 92 16.95 1.24 14.40
C GLU A 92 17.10 -0.06 13.62
N PHE A 93 16.08 -0.92 13.67
CA PHE A 93 16.04 -2.15 12.86
C PHE A 93 16.15 -1.84 11.37
N CYS A 94 15.35 -0.92 10.84
CA CYS A 94 15.39 -0.54 9.43
C CYS A 94 16.72 0.09 9.05
N THR A 95 17.31 0.92 9.91
CA THR A 95 18.65 1.52 9.69
C THR A 95 19.73 0.43 9.64
N ARG A 96 19.70 -0.52 10.57
CA ARG A 96 20.63 -1.66 10.58
C ARG A 96 20.50 -2.54 9.34
N MET A 97 19.28 -2.68 8.82
CA MET A 97 19.02 -3.42 7.56
C MET A 97 19.41 -2.63 6.30
N GLY A 98 19.82 -1.36 6.41
CA GLY A 98 20.16 -0.50 5.29
C GLY A 98 18.93 0.03 4.54
N TRP A 99 17.78 0.12 5.20
CA TRP A 99 16.50 0.56 4.63
C TRP A 99 16.10 1.98 5.03
N GLU A 100 17.01 2.72 5.64
CA GLU A 100 16.76 4.06 6.19
C GLU A 100 16.21 5.04 5.15
N ASP A 101 16.83 5.13 3.97
CA ASP A 101 16.39 6.02 2.90
C ASP A 101 14.98 5.69 2.41
N TYR A 102 14.66 4.39 2.29
CA TYR A 102 13.32 3.96 1.93
C TYR A 102 12.27 4.40 2.98
N ILE A 103 12.58 4.20 4.26
CA ILE A 103 11.65 4.57 5.35
C ILE A 103 11.45 6.08 5.38
N TYR A 104 12.49 6.88 5.21
CA TYR A 104 12.34 8.34 5.18
C TYR A 104 11.56 8.83 3.96
N GLN A 105 11.81 8.28 2.78
CA GLN A 105 11.01 8.57 1.59
C GLN A 105 9.54 8.23 1.80
N MET A 106 9.26 7.04 2.35
CA MET A 106 7.91 6.59 2.66
C MET A 106 7.21 7.55 3.62
N LEU A 107 7.85 7.93 4.73
CA LEU A 107 7.27 8.85 5.73
C LEU A 107 6.99 10.23 5.14
N VAL A 108 7.88 10.75 4.30
CA VAL A 108 7.65 12.03 3.60
C VAL A 108 6.48 11.93 2.64
N VAL A 109 6.40 10.85 1.87
CA VAL A 109 5.28 10.61 0.94
C VAL A 109 3.97 10.50 1.73
N ASP A 110 3.93 9.66 2.77
CA ASP A 110 2.74 9.46 3.59
C ASP A 110 2.24 10.78 4.22
N TYR A 111 3.18 11.62 4.69
CA TYR A 111 2.84 12.95 5.19
C TYR A 111 2.25 13.86 4.11
N LEU A 112 2.86 13.91 2.92
CA LEU A 112 2.41 14.74 1.81
C LEU A 112 1.01 14.36 1.28
N ILE A 113 0.71 13.06 1.26
CA ILE A 113 -0.58 12.55 0.77
C ILE A 113 -1.61 12.33 1.88
N LEU A 114 -1.27 12.66 3.13
CA LEU A 114 -2.12 12.42 4.31
C LEU A 114 -2.55 10.96 4.42
N ASN A 115 -1.62 10.02 4.23
CA ASN A 115 -1.90 8.60 4.36
C ASN A 115 -2.18 8.23 5.82
N GLN A 116 -3.35 7.67 6.09
CA GLN A 116 -3.81 7.35 7.45
C GLN A 116 -3.66 5.87 7.83
N ASP A 117 -3.15 5.04 6.92
CA ASP A 117 -3.13 3.59 7.12
C ASP A 117 -1.72 2.97 7.00
N ARG A 118 -0.65 3.74 7.22
CA ARG A 118 0.69 3.18 7.17
C ARG A 118 1.02 2.45 8.47
N HIS A 119 1.12 1.14 8.38
CA HIS A 119 1.56 0.25 9.45
C HIS A 119 2.49 -0.86 8.90
N GLY A 120 3.13 -1.64 9.76
CA GLY A 120 4.13 -2.63 9.36
C GLY A 120 3.64 -3.71 8.38
N ALA A 121 2.34 -4.03 8.40
CA ALA A 121 1.75 -4.96 7.43
C ALA A 121 1.56 -4.35 6.02
N ASN A 122 1.64 -3.02 5.88
CA ASN A 122 1.62 -2.32 4.60
C ASN A 122 3.04 -2.02 4.07
N ILE A 123 4.05 -2.66 4.66
CA ILE A 123 5.44 -2.63 4.21
C ILE A 123 5.90 -4.07 4.07
N GLU A 124 6.24 -4.48 2.85
CA GLU A 124 6.60 -5.86 2.59
C GLU A 124 8.11 -6.06 2.45
N VAL A 125 8.62 -7.08 3.12
CA VAL A 125 9.98 -7.58 2.99
C VAL A 125 9.97 -8.76 2.03
N LEU A 126 10.81 -8.70 1.00
CA LEU A 126 10.99 -9.73 0.00
C LEU A 126 12.27 -10.51 0.29
N ARG A 127 12.11 -11.78 0.67
CA ARG A 127 13.21 -12.67 1.03
C ARG A 127 13.45 -13.71 -0.06
N ASN A 128 14.67 -13.80 -0.55
CA ASN A 128 15.13 -14.85 -1.44
C ASN A 128 16.06 -15.81 -0.68
N SER A 129 15.55 -16.94 -0.24
CA SER A 129 16.32 -17.90 0.57
C SER A 129 17.50 -18.54 -0.21
N ARG A 130 17.37 -18.69 -1.54
CA ARG A 130 18.46 -19.26 -2.37
C ARG A 130 19.64 -18.31 -2.52
N LYS A 131 19.33 -17.02 -2.77
CA LYS A 131 20.35 -15.97 -2.93
C LYS A 131 20.79 -15.36 -1.61
N LYS A 132 20.11 -15.68 -0.50
CA LYS A 132 20.31 -15.07 0.82
C LYS A 132 20.20 -13.54 0.77
N THR A 133 19.27 -13.03 -0.04
CA THR A 133 19.01 -11.59 -0.18
C THR A 133 17.66 -11.23 0.44
N VAL A 134 17.63 -10.04 1.00
CA VAL A 134 16.42 -9.43 1.58
C VAL A 134 16.34 -8.00 1.06
N ARG A 135 15.16 -7.55 0.68
CA ARG A 135 14.90 -6.19 0.21
C ARG A 135 13.48 -5.78 0.58
N LEU A 136 13.21 -4.49 0.60
CA LEU A 136 11.84 -3.99 0.70
C LEU A 136 11.14 -4.07 -0.67
N ALA A 137 9.83 -4.25 -0.64
CA ALA A 137 8.97 -4.07 -1.79
C ALA A 137 8.97 -2.60 -2.25
N PRO A 138 8.60 -2.27 -3.50
CA PRO A 138 8.29 -0.90 -3.88
C PRO A 138 7.22 -0.31 -2.96
N LEU A 139 7.10 1.01 -2.84
CA LEU A 139 6.01 1.64 -2.08
C LEU A 139 4.65 1.26 -2.68
N PHE A 140 3.69 0.95 -1.82
CA PHE A 140 2.31 0.58 -2.18
C PHE A 140 1.35 0.89 -1.03
N ALA A 141 0.05 0.62 -1.19
CA ALA A 141 -1.00 0.83 -0.20
C ALA A 141 -1.19 2.31 0.18
N HIS A 142 -1.54 3.13 -0.80
CA HIS A 142 -1.84 4.56 -0.63
C HIS A 142 -3.34 4.89 -0.76
N GLY A 143 -4.20 3.88 -0.85
CA GLY A 143 -5.63 4.05 -1.06
C GLY A 143 -6.31 4.87 0.03
N LEU A 144 -5.85 4.79 1.29
CA LEU A 144 -6.39 5.51 2.43
C LEU A 144 -5.72 6.88 2.64
N SER A 145 -5.51 7.62 1.56
CA SER A 145 -4.88 8.94 1.52
C SER A 145 -5.79 10.02 0.92
N LEU A 146 -5.27 11.23 0.73
CA LEU A 146 -5.92 12.33 0.00
C LEU A 146 -7.31 12.67 0.53
N LEU A 147 -7.46 12.82 1.85
CA LEU A 147 -8.71 13.18 2.52
C LEU A 147 -9.87 12.21 2.23
N ARG A 148 -9.56 10.94 2.02
CA ARG A 148 -10.53 9.88 1.71
C ARG A 148 -11.74 9.85 2.66
N SER A 149 -11.54 10.20 3.93
CA SER A 149 -12.59 10.22 4.94
C SER A 149 -13.55 11.41 4.84
N CYS A 150 -13.22 12.40 3.97
CA CYS A 150 -14.05 13.58 3.80
C CYS A 150 -15.15 13.31 2.75
N PRO A 151 -16.43 13.33 3.12
CA PRO A 151 -17.52 13.04 2.19
C PRO A 151 -17.80 14.19 1.22
N ASP A 152 -17.37 15.41 1.55
CA ASP A 152 -17.61 16.63 0.78
C ASP A 152 -16.56 17.71 1.08
N ASP A 153 -16.62 18.81 0.33
CA ASP A 153 -15.69 19.95 0.45
C ASP A 153 -15.75 20.63 1.83
N ALA A 154 -16.91 20.63 2.49
CA ALA A 154 -17.07 21.25 3.80
C ALA A 154 -16.32 20.44 4.88
N ALA A 155 -16.38 19.13 4.80
CA ALA A 155 -15.60 18.25 5.67
C ALA A 155 -14.10 18.39 5.40
N ALA A 156 -13.69 18.53 4.14
CA ALA A 156 -12.29 18.71 3.75
C ALA A 156 -11.72 20.05 4.22
N ALA A 157 -12.52 21.12 4.25
CA ALA A 157 -12.10 22.44 4.72
C ALA A 157 -11.82 22.53 6.23
N GLY A 158 -12.23 21.52 7.00
CA GLY A 158 -11.98 21.41 8.44
C GLY A 158 -10.70 20.64 8.82
N PHE A 159 -9.98 20.14 7.80
CA PHE A 159 -8.69 19.46 7.95
C PHE A 159 -7.55 20.47 7.87
#